data_7e0a91d79dd3e536f6eca046ed861386
#
_entry.id   7e0a91d79dd3e536f6eca046ed861386
#
_cell.length_a   1.000
_cell.length_b   1.000
_cell.length_c   1.000
_cell.angle_alpha   90.00
_cell.angle_beta   90.00
_cell.angle_gamma   90.00
#
_symmetry.space_group_name_H-M   'P 1'
#
loop_
_entity.id
_entity.type
_entity.pdbx_description
1 polymer ?
#
loop_
_entity_poly.entity_id
_entity_poly.type
_entity_poly.pdbx_seq_one_letter_code
_entity_poly.pdbx_strand_id
1 'polypeptide(L)'
;MKKHLLISILLLIISKLSLAQIPCKEVVGYYPNWQWYDRNKLVEPQSIDYSKYTIINYAFMNPELDGSISLTDSWADEQLLYGENDWQNGGYLPNTSLIDLAHNNGVKVLPSIGGWTLSSNFPSIASDATKRNTFAQSCVSLIQTYNFDGIDLDWEYPGYAPHGGTPQDKTNFNLLLQEVRTAIDNYGQSIGKTMLLTAAVGAGVDKMNNVDWPVVSQYLDIINLMSYDFFGAFDSETNHNAPLYQPAQGNPGFNLDSAVTKLTSHFGVNPNQITVGVAFYGRSSKTVGPAGLFASTTGSSDDITFSIDDGTPLYYNVLNKMSFFNQHCDNQSKVPYLTGAGGLQTFVSYDDEHSIGEKAQYIVDNNLRGAIIWEITGDYIETFSNSGVIAGTPLADTLNSVFCNTIPTSTSVSPIQFNKKLLKVTDLLGRETKGTNQPLLYIYDDGTVEKKIILE
;
A
#
# COMPACT_ATOMS: atom_id res chain seq x y z
N MET A 1 32.47 67.43 12.40
CA MET A 1 31.56 66.49 13.00
C MET A 1 30.86 65.67 11.90
N LYS A 2 31.34 64.51 11.59
CA LYS A 2 30.72 63.60 10.61
C LYS A 2 30.04 62.45 11.40
N LYS A 3 28.72 62.33 11.29
CA LYS A 3 27.92 61.27 11.83
C LYS A 3 28.02 60.05 10.90
N HIS A 4 28.60 58.98 11.38
CA HIS A 4 28.54 57.69 10.71
C HIS A 4 27.21 57.01 11.03
N LEU A 5 26.40 56.82 10.01
CA LEU A 5 25.18 56.03 10.06
C LEU A 5 25.56 54.56 9.83
N LEU A 6 25.50 53.72 10.89
CA LEU A 6 25.60 52.28 10.77
C LEU A 6 24.24 51.73 10.34
N ILE A 7 24.17 51.24 9.11
CA ILE A 7 23.02 50.45 8.63
C ILE A 7 23.30 48.98 8.97
N SER A 8 22.62 48.49 10.01
CA SER A 8 22.64 47.06 10.31
C SER A 8 21.67 46.34 9.36
N ILE A 9 22.23 45.63 8.40
CA ILE A 9 21.47 44.72 7.53
C ILE A 9 21.18 43.45 8.36
N LEU A 10 19.95 43.32 8.84
CA LEU A 10 19.44 42.11 9.46
C LEU A 10 19.07 41.14 8.33
N LEU A 11 19.96 40.19 8.03
CA LEU A 11 19.66 39.08 7.15
C LEU A 11 18.67 38.15 7.88
N LEU A 12 17.40 38.29 7.55
CA LEU A 12 16.40 37.25 7.87
C LEU A 12 16.69 36.04 7.00
N ILE A 13 17.35 35.05 7.56
CA ILE A 13 17.37 33.69 7.01
C ILE A 13 15.98 33.12 7.26
N ILE A 14 15.08 33.27 6.31
CA ILE A 14 13.84 32.51 6.26
C ILE A 14 14.25 31.10 5.85
N SER A 15 14.51 30.26 6.84
CA SER A 15 14.49 28.80 6.62
C SER A 15 13.07 28.49 6.13
N LYS A 16 12.95 28.13 4.85
CA LYS A 16 11.73 27.45 4.37
C LYS A 16 11.68 26.11 5.09
N LEU A 17 11.05 26.06 6.26
CA LEU A 17 10.46 24.84 6.72
C LEU A 17 9.42 24.48 5.65
N SER A 18 9.75 23.54 4.80
CA SER A 18 8.77 22.83 4.00
C SER A 18 7.93 22.05 5.03
N LEU A 19 6.85 22.65 5.50
CA LEU A 19 5.83 21.90 6.21
C LEU A 19 5.34 20.86 5.19
N ALA A 20 5.63 19.60 5.45
CA ALA A 20 5.01 18.51 4.71
C ALA A 20 3.50 18.76 4.71
N GLN A 21 2.89 18.81 3.54
CA GLN A 21 1.46 19.06 3.44
C GLN A 21 0.75 17.79 3.88
N ILE A 22 0.17 17.81 5.09
CA ILE A 22 -0.60 16.68 5.60
C ILE A 22 -1.76 16.43 4.63
N PRO A 23 -1.97 15.20 4.15
CA PRO A 23 -3.10 14.85 3.30
C PRO A 23 -4.45 15.29 3.90
N CYS A 24 -5.36 15.76 3.07
CA CYS A 24 -6.66 16.29 3.54
C CYS A 24 -7.66 15.18 3.92
N LYS A 25 -7.40 13.95 3.55
CA LYS A 25 -8.05 12.70 3.97
C LYS A 25 -6.99 11.80 4.58
N GLU A 26 -7.41 10.83 5.41
CA GLU A 26 -6.44 9.85 5.92
C GLU A 26 -5.87 9.02 4.77
N VAL A 27 -4.57 8.87 4.76
CA VAL A 27 -3.82 7.96 3.89
C VAL A 27 -3.00 7.04 4.80
N VAL A 28 -3.49 5.83 4.97
CA VAL A 28 -2.86 4.81 5.81
C VAL A 28 -2.05 3.89 4.92
N GLY A 29 -0.73 3.91 5.03
CA GLY A 29 0.15 3.07 4.22
C GLY A 29 0.70 1.90 5.03
N TYR A 30 0.55 0.67 4.52
CA TYR A 30 1.23 -0.49 5.10
C TYR A 30 2.68 -0.55 4.61
N TYR A 31 3.61 -0.66 5.55
CA TYR A 31 5.03 -0.90 5.27
C TYR A 31 5.43 -2.28 5.80
N PRO A 32 5.54 -3.31 4.92
CA PRO A 32 5.98 -4.63 5.31
C PRO A 32 7.49 -4.67 5.60
N ASN A 33 7.89 -5.23 6.75
CA ASN A 33 9.30 -5.27 7.15
C ASN A 33 10.20 -6.07 6.19
N TRP A 34 9.65 -7.11 5.52
CA TRP A 34 10.41 -7.89 4.53
C TRP A 34 10.71 -7.10 3.26
N GLN A 35 9.95 -6.06 2.94
CA GLN A 35 10.22 -5.19 1.80
C GLN A 35 11.44 -4.30 1.99
N TRP A 36 11.93 -4.17 3.23
CA TRP A 36 13.19 -3.48 3.50
C TRP A 36 14.38 -4.08 2.75
N TYR A 37 14.34 -5.37 2.41
CA TYR A 37 15.39 -6.04 1.64
C TYR A 37 15.24 -5.86 0.13
N ASP A 38 14.06 -5.45 -0.34
CA ASP A 38 13.76 -5.38 -1.77
C ASP A 38 14.60 -4.29 -2.46
N ARG A 39 14.98 -4.58 -3.71
CA ARG A 39 15.73 -3.65 -4.57
C ARG A 39 16.90 -2.95 -3.86
N ASN A 40 17.70 -3.74 -3.12
CA ASN A 40 18.83 -3.25 -2.32
C ASN A 40 18.43 -2.14 -1.32
N LYS A 41 17.33 -2.31 -0.62
CA LYS A 41 16.74 -1.36 0.33
C LYS A 41 16.32 -0.04 -0.31
N LEU A 42 15.77 -0.10 -1.52
CA LEU A 42 15.32 1.09 -2.23
C LEU A 42 14.33 1.91 -1.40
N VAL A 43 13.41 1.23 -0.69
CA VAL A 43 12.41 1.87 0.16
C VAL A 43 12.76 1.62 1.63
N GLU A 44 13.84 2.23 2.06
CA GLU A 44 14.23 2.31 3.47
C GLU A 44 13.60 3.54 4.14
N PRO A 45 13.60 3.66 5.48
CA PRO A 45 12.96 4.78 6.18
C PRO A 45 13.34 6.16 5.65
N GLN A 46 14.61 6.36 5.25
CA GLN A 46 15.12 7.63 4.74
C GLN A 46 14.62 7.98 3.33
N SER A 47 14.17 7.00 2.56
CA SER A 47 13.67 7.19 1.19
C SER A 47 12.15 7.32 1.10
N ILE A 48 11.42 7.08 2.20
CA ILE A 48 9.97 7.25 2.23
C ILE A 48 9.60 8.73 2.14
N ASP A 49 8.71 9.06 1.19
CA ASP A 49 8.07 10.38 1.15
C ASP A 49 6.90 10.43 2.13
N TYR A 50 7.20 10.76 3.39
CA TYR A 50 6.22 10.85 4.46
C TYR A 50 5.10 11.87 4.20
N SER A 51 5.28 12.83 3.30
CA SER A 51 4.24 13.80 2.94
C SER A 51 3.01 13.17 2.27
N LYS A 52 3.13 11.92 1.83
CA LYS A 52 2.05 11.17 1.17
C LYS A 52 1.12 10.46 2.15
N TYR A 53 1.51 10.32 3.42
CA TYR A 53 0.83 9.48 4.40
C TYR A 53 0.44 10.29 5.63
N THR A 54 -0.65 9.87 6.30
CA THR A 54 -1.03 10.37 7.63
C THR A 54 -0.69 9.35 8.71
N ILE A 55 -0.72 8.07 8.35
CA ILE A 55 -0.42 6.93 9.22
C ILE A 55 0.40 5.92 8.42
N ILE A 56 1.42 5.34 9.03
CA ILE A 56 2.10 4.15 8.52
C ILE A 56 1.80 2.99 9.46
N ASN A 57 1.21 1.92 8.92
CA ASN A 57 1.05 0.65 9.61
C ASN A 57 2.28 -0.20 9.34
N TYR A 58 3.07 -0.43 10.38
CA TYR A 58 4.26 -1.28 10.32
C TYR A 58 3.86 -2.75 10.36
N ALA A 59 4.06 -3.49 9.30
CA ALA A 59 3.60 -4.87 9.12
C ALA A 59 4.78 -5.86 9.06
N PHE A 60 4.77 -6.95 9.84
CA PHE A 60 3.77 -7.33 10.83
C PHE A 60 4.43 -7.72 12.15
N MET A 61 3.66 -7.65 13.22
CA MET A 61 4.00 -8.26 14.51
C MET A 61 3.26 -9.59 14.65
N ASN A 62 3.89 -10.59 15.26
CA ASN A 62 3.30 -11.92 15.43
C ASN A 62 2.54 -12.05 16.76
N PRO A 63 1.23 -12.33 16.74
CA PRO A 63 0.49 -12.67 17.96
C PRO A 63 0.79 -14.13 18.35
N GLU A 64 1.45 -14.32 19.49
CA GLU A 64 1.83 -15.64 20.00
C GLU A 64 0.63 -16.33 20.68
N LEU A 65 0.68 -17.67 20.77
CA LEU A 65 -0.42 -18.46 21.28
C LEU A 65 -0.81 -18.16 22.73
N ASP A 66 0.09 -17.63 23.53
CA ASP A 66 -0.14 -17.22 24.93
C ASP A 66 -0.70 -15.80 25.07
N GLY A 67 -0.80 -15.07 23.94
CA GLY A 67 -1.21 -13.67 23.88
C GLY A 67 -0.07 -12.67 23.89
N SER A 68 1.19 -13.09 24.04
CA SER A 68 2.33 -12.19 23.84
C SER A 68 2.48 -11.80 22.36
N ILE A 69 3.23 -10.76 22.08
CA ILE A 69 3.49 -10.29 20.72
C ILE A 69 5.00 -10.28 20.49
N SER A 70 5.44 -10.86 19.36
CA SER A 70 6.85 -10.92 18.98
C SER A 70 7.12 -10.24 17.64
N LEU A 71 8.40 -9.91 17.41
CA LEU A 71 8.89 -9.45 16.12
C LEU A 71 8.89 -10.60 15.11
N THR A 72 8.74 -10.29 13.82
CA THR A 72 8.75 -11.30 12.74
C THR A 72 10.10 -11.44 12.05
N ASP A 73 10.87 -10.36 12.01
CA ASP A 73 12.26 -10.33 11.52
C ASP A 73 13.10 -9.46 12.47
N SER A 74 13.76 -10.10 13.43
CA SER A 74 14.52 -9.38 14.46
C SER A 74 15.59 -8.45 13.90
N TRP A 75 16.19 -8.76 12.74
CA TRP A 75 17.21 -7.91 12.12
C TRP A 75 16.62 -6.69 11.42
N ALA A 76 15.61 -6.89 10.57
CA ALA A 76 14.93 -5.79 9.89
C ALA A 76 14.19 -4.90 10.91
N ASP A 77 13.43 -5.53 11.82
CA ASP A 77 12.65 -4.83 12.84
C ASP A 77 13.54 -3.95 13.73
N GLU A 78 14.72 -4.44 14.10
CA GLU A 78 15.68 -3.66 14.89
C GLU A 78 16.14 -2.41 14.14
N GLN A 79 16.53 -2.56 12.85
CA GLN A 79 16.98 -1.42 12.02
C GLN A 79 15.84 -0.43 11.72
N LEU A 80 14.64 -0.94 11.50
CA LEU A 80 13.50 -0.12 11.12
C LEU A 80 12.88 0.63 12.30
N LEU A 81 12.86 0.02 13.51
CA LEU A 81 12.16 0.56 14.66
C LEU A 81 13.08 1.35 15.61
N TYR A 82 14.34 0.97 15.77
CA TYR A 82 15.31 1.73 16.56
C TYR A 82 16.20 2.63 15.72
N GLY A 83 16.41 2.32 14.45
CA GLY A 83 17.27 3.03 13.53
C GLY A 83 18.54 2.25 13.17
N GLU A 84 19.35 2.84 12.31
CA GLU A 84 20.60 2.23 11.87
C GLU A 84 21.59 2.04 13.01
N ASN A 85 22.27 0.90 13.02
CA ASN A 85 23.30 0.62 14.02
C ASN A 85 24.46 1.62 13.97
N ASP A 86 24.81 2.21 15.10
CA ASP A 86 26.04 2.98 15.25
C ASP A 86 27.23 2.04 15.58
N TRP A 87 27.87 1.55 14.53
CA TRP A 87 29.01 0.63 14.65
C TRP A 87 30.25 1.24 15.32
N GLN A 88 30.31 2.57 15.46
CA GLN A 88 31.45 3.27 16.06
C GLN A 88 31.28 3.47 17.57
N ASN A 89 30.06 3.85 17.99
CA ASN A 89 29.79 4.23 19.39
C ASN A 89 28.90 3.22 20.13
N GLY A 90 28.29 2.27 19.39
CA GLY A 90 27.28 1.35 19.90
C GLY A 90 25.88 1.99 20.00
N GLY A 91 24.84 1.18 19.94
CA GLY A 91 23.46 1.64 19.87
C GLY A 91 23.05 2.01 18.45
N TYR A 92 22.14 2.99 18.32
CA TYR A 92 21.52 3.36 17.04
C TYR A 92 21.77 4.82 16.70
N LEU A 93 21.86 5.11 15.39
CA LEU A 93 21.98 6.48 14.88
C LEU A 93 20.64 7.21 15.09
N PRO A 94 20.64 8.40 15.68
CA PRO A 94 19.40 9.15 15.92
C PRO A 94 18.74 9.60 14.61
N ASN A 95 17.41 9.63 14.59
CA ASN A 95 16.60 10.05 13.43
C ASN A 95 16.83 9.20 12.18
N THR A 96 17.04 7.91 12.33
CA THR A 96 17.15 6.97 11.20
C THR A 96 16.08 5.89 11.25
N SER A 97 15.34 5.76 12.37
CA SER A 97 14.20 4.85 12.46
C SER A 97 13.01 5.35 11.66
N LEU A 98 12.16 4.42 11.21
CA LEU A 98 10.90 4.73 10.56
C LEU A 98 10.02 5.60 11.45
N ILE A 99 10.00 5.32 12.75
CA ILE A 99 9.17 6.05 13.73
C ILE A 99 9.66 7.48 13.90
N ASP A 100 10.95 7.70 14.08
CA ASP A 100 11.51 9.05 14.24
C ASP A 100 11.26 9.90 12.99
N LEU A 101 11.50 9.32 11.80
CA LEU A 101 11.32 10.02 10.54
C LEU A 101 9.84 10.31 10.25
N ALA A 102 8.95 9.37 10.55
CA ALA A 102 7.50 9.60 10.45
C ALA A 102 7.05 10.72 11.38
N HIS A 103 7.42 10.67 12.67
CA HIS A 103 7.07 11.68 13.65
C HIS A 103 7.63 13.07 13.32
N ASN A 104 8.86 13.15 12.81
CA ASN A 104 9.46 14.41 12.34
C ASN A 104 8.68 15.04 11.17
N ASN A 105 7.91 14.25 10.45
CA ASN A 105 7.03 14.69 9.37
C ASN A 105 5.54 14.78 9.78
N GLY A 106 5.21 14.56 11.06
CA GLY A 106 3.83 14.62 11.57
C GLY A 106 2.99 13.40 11.21
N VAL A 107 3.61 12.31 10.77
CA VAL A 107 2.96 11.04 10.42
C VAL A 107 2.97 10.12 11.64
N LYS A 108 1.85 9.45 11.90
CA LYS A 108 1.74 8.47 12.98
C LYS A 108 2.20 7.09 12.51
N VAL A 109 2.67 6.28 13.46
CA VAL A 109 3.07 4.90 13.18
C VAL A 109 2.36 3.94 14.14
N LEU A 110 1.72 2.90 13.58
CA LEU A 110 1.08 1.85 14.35
C LEU A 110 1.71 0.50 13.98
N PRO A 111 2.00 -0.37 14.95
CA PRO A 111 2.32 -1.76 14.63
C PRO A 111 1.03 -2.45 14.18
N SER A 112 1.06 -3.11 13.03
CA SER A 112 0.00 -4.00 12.59
C SER A 112 0.30 -5.41 13.09
N ILE A 113 -0.68 -6.00 13.80
CA ILE A 113 -0.52 -7.29 14.45
C ILE A 113 -1.38 -8.31 13.72
N GLY A 114 -0.75 -9.35 13.18
CA GLY A 114 -1.44 -10.40 12.44
C GLY A 114 -1.08 -10.43 10.94
N GLY A 115 -2.06 -10.20 10.08
CA GLY A 115 -1.99 -10.40 8.65
C GLY A 115 -2.31 -11.85 8.25
N TRP A 116 -2.36 -12.13 6.94
CA TRP A 116 -2.81 -13.41 6.40
C TRP A 116 -2.10 -14.63 7.02
N THR A 117 -0.77 -14.59 7.10
CA THR A 117 0.03 -15.74 7.55
C THR A 117 0.08 -15.92 9.06
N LEU A 118 -0.25 -14.88 9.85
CA LEU A 118 -0.05 -14.87 11.30
C LEU A 118 -1.36 -14.87 12.08
N SER A 119 -2.53 -14.95 11.42
CA SER A 119 -3.85 -14.85 12.06
C SER A 119 -4.32 -16.11 12.81
N SER A 120 -3.63 -17.24 12.65
CA SER A 120 -4.10 -18.54 13.17
C SER A 120 -4.18 -18.62 14.72
N ASN A 121 -3.48 -17.75 15.44
CA ASN A 121 -3.50 -17.73 16.90
C ASN A 121 -4.65 -16.86 17.48
N PHE A 122 -5.21 -15.94 16.69
CA PHE A 122 -6.25 -15.03 17.18
C PHE A 122 -7.49 -15.73 17.75
N PRO A 123 -8.05 -16.82 17.15
CA PRO A 123 -9.19 -17.48 17.75
C PRO A 123 -8.93 -17.96 19.18
N SER A 124 -7.72 -18.50 19.44
CA SER A 124 -7.31 -18.93 20.78
C SER A 124 -7.09 -17.76 21.74
N ILE A 125 -6.44 -16.69 21.26
CA ILE A 125 -6.20 -15.49 22.06
C ILE A 125 -7.52 -14.83 22.43
N ALA A 126 -8.38 -14.61 21.46
CA ALA A 126 -9.65 -13.90 21.64
C ALA A 126 -10.66 -14.65 22.51
N SER A 127 -10.62 -15.99 22.53
CA SER A 127 -11.54 -16.80 23.34
C SER A 127 -11.18 -16.89 24.83
N ASP A 128 -9.92 -16.68 25.21
CA ASP A 128 -9.41 -16.83 26.59
C ASP A 128 -9.14 -15.47 27.23
N ALA A 129 -9.74 -15.20 28.40
CA ALA A 129 -9.62 -13.91 29.07
C ALA A 129 -8.18 -13.61 29.53
N THR A 130 -7.42 -14.64 29.95
CA THR A 130 -6.03 -14.45 30.36
C THR A 130 -5.15 -14.08 29.17
N LYS A 131 -5.35 -14.77 28.04
CA LYS A 131 -4.60 -14.46 26.81
C LYS A 131 -4.96 -13.08 26.24
N ARG A 132 -6.25 -12.71 26.24
CA ARG A 132 -6.66 -11.35 25.86
C ARG A 132 -5.98 -10.28 26.71
N ASN A 133 -5.95 -10.48 28.04
CA ASN A 133 -5.25 -9.55 28.91
C ASN A 133 -3.75 -9.50 28.61
N THR A 134 -3.09 -10.65 28.41
CA THR A 134 -1.67 -10.70 27.99
C THR A 134 -1.46 -9.95 26.69
N PHE A 135 -2.32 -10.15 25.70
CA PHE A 135 -2.26 -9.48 24.42
C PHE A 135 -2.41 -7.96 24.56
N ALA A 136 -3.39 -7.51 25.32
CA ALA A 136 -3.60 -6.08 25.55
C ALA A 136 -2.42 -5.41 26.28
N GLN A 137 -1.80 -6.10 27.25
CA GLN A 137 -0.58 -5.60 27.90
C GLN A 137 0.63 -5.62 26.96
N SER A 138 0.73 -6.60 26.08
CA SER A 138 1.77 -6.66 25.04
C SER A 138 1.62 -5.51 24.03
N CYS A 139 0.39 -5.14 23.67
CA CYS A 139 0.13 -3.93 22.86
C CYS A 139 0.67 -2.67 23.55
N VAL A 140 0.39 -2.49 24.85
CA VAL A 140 0.94 -1.36 25.62
C VAL A 140 2.46 -1.39 25.63
N SER A 141 3.06 -2.57 25.82
CA SER A 141 4.52 -2.74 25.83
C SER A 141 5.15 -2.36 24.49
N LEU A 142 4.53 -2.71 23.35
CA LEU A 142 4.98 -2.27 22.01
C LEU A 142 4.98 -0.74 21.89
N ILE A 143 3.86 -0.10 22.29
CA ILE A 143 3.75 1.36 22.25
C ILE A 143 4.85 2.01 23.11
N GLN A 144 5.10 1.49 24.30
CA GLN A 144 6.12 2.01 25.21
C GLN A 144 7.54 1.83 24.67
N THR A 145 7.82 0.66 24.12
CA THR A 145 9.16 0.30 23.66
C THR A 145 9.59 1.10 22.43
N TYR A 146 8.68 1.26 21.47
CA TYR A 146 9.00 1.85 20.17
C TYR A 146 8.39 3.23 19.94
N ASN A 147 7.61 3.76 20.90
CA ASN A 147 6.91 5.05 20.78
C ASN A 147 5.88 5.06 19.65
N PHE A 148 5.16 3.96 19.42
CA PHE A 148 4.04 3.91 18.49
C PHE A 148 2.87 4.79 18.94
N ASP A 149 2.01 5.20 18.00
CA ASP A 149 0.85 6.08 18.24
C ASP A 149 -0.45 5.33 18.49
N GLY A 150 -0.40 4.01 18.54
CA GLY A 150 -1.56 3.14 18.73
C GLY A 150 -1.29 1.73 18.29
N ILE A 151 -2.34 1.01 17.94
CA ILE A 151 -2.32 -0.40 17.50
C ILE A 151 -3.22 -0.55 16.28
N ASP A 152 -2.76 -1.32 15.30
CA ASP A 152 -3.58 -1.85 14.21
C ASP A 152 -3.72 -3.37 14.37
N LEU A 153 -4.95 -3.89 14.29
CA LEU A 153 -5.24 -5.32 14.35
C LEU A 153 -5.61 -5.85 12.97
N ASP A 154 -4.88 -6.84 12.51
CA ASP A 154 -5.10 -7.47 11.21
C ASP A 154 -5.42 -8.97 11.40
N TRP A 155 -6.65 -9.24 11.90
CA TRP A 155 -7.13 -10.61 12.06
C TRP A 155 -7.85 -11.07 10.80
N GLU A 156 -7.24 -11.98 10.04
CA GLU A 156 -7.75 -12.49 8.77
C GLU A 156 -8.17 -13.95 8.86
N TYR A 157 -9.44 -14.27 9.19
CA TYR A 157 -10.54 -13.38 9.59
C TYR A 157 -11.31 -14.02 10.74
N PRO A 158 -12.03 -13.26 11.57
CA PRO A 158 -12.96 -13.84 12.55
C PRO A 158 -13.91 -14.82 11.86
N GLY A 159 -14.04 -16.04 12.40
CA GLY A 159 -14.87 -17.08 11.82
C GLY A 159 -14.31 -17.79 10.59
N TYR A 160 -13.08 -17.50 10.18
CA TYR A 160 -12.46 -18.14 9.01
C TYR A 160 -11.86 -19.49 9.37
N ALA A 161 -12.57 -20.56 9.02
CA ALA A 161 -12.24 -21.93 9.42
C ALA A 161 -10.82 -22.40 9.04
N PRO A 162 -10.24 -22.05 7.87
CA PRO A 162 -8.86 -22.43 7.54
C PRO A 162 -7.80 -21.90 8.52
N HIS A 163 -8.05 -20.78 9.21
CA HIS A 163 -7.19 -20.24 10.26
C HIS A 163 -7.71 -20.58 11.68
N GLY A 164 -8.47 -21.68 11.81
CA GLY A 164 -8.99 -22.14 13.10
C GLY A 164 -10.20 -21.34 13.61
N GLY A 165 -10.74 -20.45 12.79
CA GLY A 165 -11.86 -19.58 13.15
C GLY A 165 -13.18 -20.36 13.33
N THR A 166 -14.01 -19.84 14.22
CA THR A 166 -15.32 -20.37 14.60
C THR A 166 -16.36 -19.25 14.61
N PRO A 167 -17.67 -19.56 14.54
CA PRO A 167 -18.71 -18.53 14.67
C PRO A 167 -18.66 -17.72 15.98
N GLN A 168 -18.02 -18.28 17.03
CA GLN A 168 -17.86 -17.60 18.31
C GLN A 168 -16.87 -16.41 18.22
N ASP A 169 -16.01 -16.39 17.21
CA ASP A 169 -15.03 -15.30 17.01
C ASP A 169 -15.71 -13.95 16.83
N LYS A 170 -16.94 -13.92 16.32
CA LYS A 170 -17.74 -12.70 16.24
C LYS A 170 -17.88 -12.01 17.61
N THR A 171 -18.16 -12.78 18.67
CA THR A 171 -18.23 -12.27 20.03
C THR A 171 -16.85 -12.05 20.64
N ASN A 172 -15.93 -12.97 20.38
CA ASN A 172 -14.57 -12.92 20.92
C ASN A 172 -13.78 -11.71 20.39
N PHE A 173 -14.01 -11.30 19.15
CA PHE A 173 -13.41 -10.10 18.57
C PHE A 173 -13.86 -8.84 19.31
N ASN A 174 -15.14 -8.73 19.70
CA ASN A 174 -15.63 -7.64 20.53
C ASN A 174 -14.87 -7.56 21.87
N LEU A 175 -14.67 -8.72 22.51
CA LEU A 175 -13.96 -8.80 23.79
C LEU A 175 -12.48 -8.43 23.64
N LEU A 176 -11.83 -8.88 22.58
CA LEU A 176 -10.43 -8.55 22.30
C LEU A 176 -10.26 -7.02 22.08
N LEU A 177 -11.10 -6.44 21.24
CA LEU A 177 -11.05 -4.98 20.97
C LEU A 177 -11.34 -4.16 22.23
N GLN A 178 -12.31 -4.56 23.04
CA GLN A 178 -12.60 -3.89 24.30
C GLN A 178 -11.41 -3.90 25.25
N GLU A 179 -10.73 -5.03 25.37
CA GLU A 179 -9.60 -5.19 26.28
C GLU A 179 -8.37 -4.39 25.81
N VAL A 180 -8.06 -4.44 24.50
CA VAL A 180 -6.98 -3.63 23.89
C VAL A 180 -7.31 -2.14 24.03
N ARG A 181 -8.52 -1.70 23.68
CA ARG A 181 -8.94 -0.29 23.81
C ARG A 181 -8.76 0.21 25.25
N THR A 182 -9.24 -0.58 26.22
CA THR A 182 -9.11 -0.20 27.63
C THR A 182 -7.65 -0.07 28.06
N ALA A 183 -6.79 -0.98 27.66
CA ALA A 183 -5.39 -0.98 28.05
C ALA A 183 -4.63 0.21 27.44
N ILE A 184 -4.78 0.45 26.14
CA ILE A 184 -4.07 1.54 25.47
C ILE A 184 -4.62 2.92 25.84
N ASP A 185 -5.92 3.05 26.17
CA ASP A 185 -6.48 4.30 26.70
C ASP A 185 -5.93 4.64 28.07
N ASN A 186 -5.89 3.65 28.97
CA ASN A 186 -5.32 3.85 30.31
C ASN A 186 -3.83 4.29 30.21
N TYR A 187 -3.08 3.69 29.31
CA TYR A 187 -1.71 4.11 29.06
C TYR A 187 -1.65 5.52 28.49
N GLY A 188 -2.43 5.80 27.45
CA GLY A 188 -2.50 7.12 26.81
C GLY A 188 -2.85 8.24 27.82
N GLN A 189 -3.85 8.00 28.69
CA GLN A 189 -4.19 8.93 29.74
C GLN A 189 -3.01 9.20 30.71
N SER A 190 -2.23 8.16 31.04
CA SER A 190 -1.09 8.31 31.94
C SER A 190 0.02 9.20 31.39
N ILE A 191 0.12 9.32 30.07
CA ILE A 191 1.13 10.13 29.36
C ILE A 191 0.54 11.37 28.65
N GLY A 192 -0.77 11.60 28.78
CA GLY A 192 -1.46 12.74 28.15
C GLY A 192 -1.57 12.64 26.63
N LYS A 193 -1.62 11.43 26.05
CA LYS A 193 -1.77 11.17 24.61
C LYS A 193 -3.02 10.33 24.33
N THR A 194 -3.62 10.53 23.16
CA THR A 194 -4.66 9.64 22.63
C THR A 194 -3.99 8.56 21.78
N MET A 195 -4.28 7.29 22.09
CA MET A 195 -3.79 6.15 21.32
C MET A 195 -4.84 5.73 20.29
N LEU A 196 -4.41 5.46 19.06
CA LEU A 196 -5.30 4.95 18.02
C LEU A 196 -5.48 3.44 18.16
N LEU A 197 -6.70 2.97 17.89
CA LEU A 197 -7.00 1.56 17.66
C LEU A 197 -7.65 1.43 16.29
N THR A 198 -6.98 0.73 15.38
CA THR A 198 -7.49 0.45 14.04
C THR A 198 -7.58 -1.04 13.79
N ALA A 199 -8.33 -1.45 12.79
CA ALA A 199 -8.35 -2.84 12.37
C ALA A 199 -8.52 -2.96 10.86
N ALA A 200 -7.71 -3.83 10.23
CA ALA A 200 -7.93 -4.30 8.88
C ALA A 200 -9.06 -5.33 8.88
N VAL A 201 -10.00 -5.19 7.95
CA VAL A 201 -11.21 -6.02 7.89
C VAL A 201 -11.52 -6.44 6.46
N GLY A 202 -11.97 -7.67 6.29
CA GLY A 202 -12.30 -8.21 4.97
C GLY A 202 -13.53 -7.54 4.35
N ALA A 203 -13.45 -7.22 3.06
CA ALA A 203 -14.53 -6.58 2.30
C ALA A 203 -15.57 -7.56 1.73
N GLY A 204 -15.29 -8.86 1.71
CA GLY A 204 -16.27 -9.87 1.30
C GLY A 204 -17.44 -9.96 2.27
N VAL A 205 -18.66 -10.12 1.74
CA VAL A 205 -19.90 -10.20 2.55
C VAL A 205 -19.84 -11.34 3.57
N ASP A 206 -19.21 -12.44 3.24
CA ASP A 206 -18.99 -13.59 4.11
C ASP A 206 -18.12 -13.22 5.32
N LYS A 207 -17.08 -12.41 5.12
CA LYS A 207 -16.21 -11.91 6.20
C LYS A 207 -16.93 -10.88 7.05
N MET A 208 -17.61 -9.93 6.42
CA MET A 208 -18.35 -8.87 7.12
C MET A 208 -19.43 -9.40 8.05
N ASN A 209 -20.11 -10.48 7.68
CA ASN A 209 -21.16 -11.08 8.52
C ASN A 209 -20.61 -11.70 9.82
N ASN A 210 -19.33 -11.98 9.88
CA ASN A 210 -18.65 -12.53 11.07
C ASN A 210 -18.18 -11.44 12.06
N VAL A 211 -18.51 -10.18 11.82
CA VAL A 211 -18.18 -9.03 12.69
C VAL A 211 -19.47 -8.43 13.26
N ASP A 212 -19.45 -8.03 14.51
CA ASP A 212 -20.54 -7.31 15.18
C ASP A 212 -20.31 -5.80 15.08
N TRP A 213 -20.60 -5.24 13.91
CA TRP A 213 -20.28 -3.87 13.56
C TRP A 213 -20.80 -2.83 14.54
N PRO A 214 -22.05 -2.90 15.07
CA PRO A 214 -22.52 -1.94 16.07
C PRO A 214 -21.69 -1.91 17.35
N VAL A 215 -21.02 -3.00 17.69
CA VAL A 215 -20.13 -3.08 18.87
C VAL A 215 -18.70 -2.70 18.49
N VAL A 216 -18.16 -3.30 17.44
CA VAL A 216 -16.77 -3.13 16.99
C VAL A 216 -16.47 -1.67 16.64
N SER A 217 -17.39 -0.97 15.96
CA SER A 217 -17.22 0.43 15.58
C SER A 217 -17.14 1.41 16.78
N GLN A 218 -17.52 0.97 17.98
CA GLN A 218 -17.38 1.80 19.19
C GLN A 218 -15.94 1.77 19.74
N TYR A 219 -15.16 0.76 19.43
CA TYR A 219 -13.79 0.61 19.92
C TYR A 219 -12.75 1.11 18.91
N LEU A 220 -13.08 1.09 17.61
CA LEU A 220 -12.15 1.43 16.54
C LEU A 220 -12.22 2.92 16.18
N ASP A 221 -11.06 3.54 16.06
CA ASP A 221 -10.94 4.90 15.50
C ASP A 221 -11.02 4.87 13.97
N ILE A 222 -10.46 3.81 13.34
CA ILE A 222 -10.45 3.60 11.90
C ILE A 222 -10.74 2.14 11.60
N ILE A 223 -11.58 1.91 10.61
CA ILE A 223 -11.89 0.62 10.02
C ILE A 223 -11.22 0.58 8.65
N ASN A 224 -10.12 -0.15 8.56
CA ASN A 224 -9.33 -0.34 7.36
C ASN A 224 -9.97 -1.44 6.51
N LEU A 225 -10.88 -1.08 5.59
CA LEU A 225 -11.60 -2.02 4.75
C LEU A 225 -10.72 -2.50 3.59
N MET A 226 -10.30 -3.76 3.63
CA MET A 226 -9.47 -4.40 2.60
C MET A 226 -10.28 -4.69 1.34
N SER A 227 -10.59 -3.66 0.54
CA SER A 227 -11.37 -3.73 -0.70
C SER A 227 -10.51 -4.12 -1.90
N TYR A 228 -9.72 -5.14 -1.73
CA TYR A 228 -8.90 -5.83 -2.73
C TYR A 228 -8.91 -7.34 -2.44
N ASP A 229 -8.19 -8.11 -3.25
CA ASP A 229 -8.16 -9.58 -3.19
C ASP A 229 -9.54 -10.22 -3.38
N PHE A 230 -10.42 -9.52 -4.10
CA PHE A 230 -11.73 -10.08 -4.43
C PHE A 230 -11.62 -11.27 -5.38
N PHE A 231 -10.68 -11.22 -6.33
CA PHE A 231 -10.37 -12.31 -7.24
C PHE A 231 -8.86 -12.43 -7.47
N GLY A 232 -8.42 -13.67 -7.69
CA GLY A 232 -7.02 -14.00 -7.95
C GLY A 232 -6.85 -15.38 -8.59
N ALA A 233 -5.64 -15.90 -8.59
CA ALA A 233 -5.34 -17.22 -9.14
C ALA A 233 -6.04 -18.37 -8.40
N PHE A 234 -6.54 -18.14 -7.19
CA PHE A 234 -7.32 -19.10 -6.39
C PHE A 234 -8.76 -19.30 -6.90
N ASP A 235 -9.22 -18.48 -7.85
CA ASP A 235 -10.54 -18.60 -8.46
C ASP A 235 -10.49 -19.43 -9.75
N SER A 236 -11.63 -19.98 -10.15
CA SER A 236 -11.76 -20.76 -11.40
C SER A 236 -11.82 -19.90 -12.66
N GLU A 237 -12.09 -18.62 -12.52
CA GLU A 237 -12.20 -17.64 -13.60
C GLU A 237 -11.44 -16.36 -13.24
N THR A 238 -10.85 -15.71 -14.25
CA THR A 238 -10.22 -14.39 -14.08
C THR A 238 -11.26 -13.32 -13.82
N ASN A 239 -10.96 -12.43 -12.88
CA ASN A 239 -11.76 -11.25 -12.62
C ASN A 239 -10.87 -10.17 -11.94
N HIS A 240 -11.46 -9.07 -11.53
CA HIS A 240 -10.73 -7.94 -10.97
C HIS A 240 -10.31 -8.14 -9.52
N ASN A 241 -9.05 -7.84 -9.23
CA ASN A 241 -8.49 -7.83 -7.87
C ASN A 241 -9.22 -6.84 -6.94
N ALA A 242 -9.41 -5.62 -7.41
CA ALA A 242 -9.94 -4.52 -6.60
C ALA A 242 -10.92 -3.62 -7.40
N PRO A 243 -12.04 -4.15 -7.91
CA PRO A 243 -13.00 -3.36 -8.70
C PRO A 243 -13.70 -2.32 -7.83
N LEU A 244 -13.86 -1.09 -8.35
CA LEU A 244 -14.64 -0.05 -7.69
C LEU A 244 -16.12 -0.41 -7.70
N TYR A 245 -16.66 -0.78 -8.87
CA TYR A 245 -18.05 -1.19 -9.06
C TYR A 245 -18.14 -2.64 -9.52
N GLN A 246 -19.35 -3.18 -9.45
CA GLN A 246 -19.66 -4.56 -9.81
C GLN A 246 -19.18 -4.91 -11.23
N PRO A 247 -18.30 -5.90 -11.40
CA PRO A 247 -18.00 -6.47 -12.71
C PRO A 247 -19.23 -7.10 -13.39
N ALA A 248 -19.16 -7.25 -14.70
CA ALA A 248 -20.27 -7.83 -15.49
C ALA A 248 -20.60 -9.28 -15.08
N GLN A 249 -19.63 -10.00 -14.53
CA GLN A 249 -19.79 -11.36 -13.99
C GLN A 249 -19.08 -11.48 -12.65
N GLY A 250 -19.38 -12.52 -11.90
CA GLY A 250 -18.80 -12.81 -10.59
C GLY A 250 -19.76 -12.50 -9.44
N ASN A 251 -19.24 -12.60 -8.20
CA ASN A 251 -20.03 -12.38 -7.01
C ASN A 251 -20.47 -10.90 -6.88
N PRO A 252 -21.77 -10.60 -6.79
CA PRO A 252 -22.28 -9.23 -6.71
C PRO A 252 -21.77 -8.40 -5.51
N GLY A 253 -21.27 -9.06 -4.47
CA GLY A 253 -20.71 -8.38 -3.30
C GLY A 253 -19.21 -8.09 -3.37
N PHE A 254 -18.52 -8.54 -4.44
CA PHE A 254 -17.06 -8.47 -4.54
C PHE A 254 -16.62 -7.22 -5.33
N ASN A 255 -16.86 -6.06 -4.73
CA ASN A 255 -16.40 -4.75 -5.19
C ASN A 255 -16.45 -3.73 -4.05
N LEU A 256 -15.71 -2.66 -4.19
CA LEU A 256 -15.56 -1.62 -3.16
C LEU A 256 -16.91 -0.98 -2.81
N ASP A 257 -17.70 -0.57 -3.81
CA ASP A 257 -18.99 0.11 -3.60
C ASP A 257 -19.98 -0.74 -2.80
N SER A 258 -20.11 -2.03 -3.15
CA SER A 258 -20.96 -2.96 -2.42
C SER A 258 -20.51 -3.17 -0.97
N ALA A 259 -19.19 -3.22 -0.74
CA ALA A 259 -18.62 -3.39 0.59
C ALA A 259 -18.89 -2.15 1.47
N VAL A 260 -18.64 -0.94 0.95
CA VAL A 260 -18.94 0.32 1.64
C VAL A 260 -20.43 0.46 1.92
N THR A 261 -21.28 0.19 0.92
CA THR A 261 -22.74 0.23 1.08
C THR A 261 -23.20 -0.74 2.16
N LYS A 262 -22.62 -1.95 2.23
CA LYS A 262 -22.92 -2.94 3.26
C LYS A 262 -22.54 -2.45 4.65
N LEU A 263 -21.34 -1.87 4.83
CA LEU A 263 -20.91 -1.32 6.12
C LEU A 263 -21.79 -0.15 6.58
N THR A 264 -22.04 0.81 5.70
CA THR A 264 -22.72 2.06 6.06
C THR A 264 -24.23 1.88 6.15
N SER A 265 -24.88 1.36 5.10
CA SER A 265 -26.34 1.31 5.01
C SER A 265 -26.95 0.11 5.73
N HIS A 266 -26.26 -1.04 5.80
CA HIS A 266 -26.79 -2.23 6.43
C HIS A 266 -26.35 -2.37 7.89
N PHE A 267 -25.06 -2.15 8.16
CA PHE A 267 -24.50 -2.28 9.51
C PHE A 267 -24.44 -0.97 10.29
N GLY A 268 -24.68 0.18 9.66
CA GLY A 268 -24.75 1.49 10.34
C GLY A 268 -23.41 2.06 10.76
N VAL A 269 -22.32 1.60 10.16
CA VAL A 269 -20.98 2.14 10.43
C VAL A 269 -20.87 3.56 9.89
N ASN A 270 -20.28 4.46 10.69
CA ASN A 270 -20.06 5.83 10.27
C ASN A 270 -19.06 5.90 9.11
N PRO A 271 -19.41 6.50 7.95
CA PRO A 271 -18.48 6.67 6.83
C PRO A 271 -17.13 7.30 7.21
N ASN A 272 -17.13 8.23 8.15
CA ASN A 272 -15.90 8.89 8.64
C ASN A 272 -14.98 7.98 9.48
N GLN A 273 -15.35 6.72 9.73
CA GLN A 273 -14.49 5.72 10.35
C GLN A 273 -13.85 4.79 9.31
N ILE A 274 -14.33 4.81 8.06
CA ILE A 274 -13.95 3.84 7.03
C ILE A 274 -12.86 4.43 6.13
N THR A 275 -11.73 3.73 6.05
CA THR A 275 -10.77 3.85 4.96
C THR A 275 -10.95 2.66 4.02
N VAL A 276 -10.86 2.88 2.71
CA VAL A 276 -11.01 1.81 1.73
C VAL A 276 -9.68 1.41 1.12
N GLY A 277 -9.55 0.13 0.82
CA GLY A 277 -8.34 -0.47 0.30
C GLY A 277 -8.06 -0.07 -1.14
N VAL A 278 -6.83 0.34 -1.40
CA VAL A 278 -6.26 0.52 -2.72
C VAL A 278 -5.02 -0.36 -2.84
N ALA A 279 -4.93 -1.09 -3.96
CA ALA A 279 -3.88 -2.07 -4.16
C ALA A 279 -2.73 -1.45 -4.98
N PHE A 280 -1.53 -1.34 -4.37
CA PHE A 280 -0.33 -0.96 -5.10
C PHE A 280 0.40 -2.20 -5.64
N TYR A 281 -0.40 -3.18 -6.04
CA TYR A 281 0.03 -4.46 -6.62
C TYR A 281 -1.05 -5.00 -7.56
N GLY A 282 -0.69 -6.00 -8.35
CA GLY A 282 -1.62 -6.74 -9.19
C GLY A 282 -1.70 -8.21 -8.79
N ARG A 283 -2.72 -8.90 -9.30
CA ARG A 283 -2.81 -10.37 -9.24
C ARG A 283 -2.76 -10.95 -10.63
N SER A 284 -1.79 -11.82 -10.86
CA SER A 284 -1.70 -12.59 -12.10
C SER A 284 -2.47 -13.90 -11.98
N SER A 285 -3.00 -14.38 -13.10
CA SER A 285 -3.64 -15.69 -13.21
C SER A 285 -3.26 -16.33 -14.54
N LYS A 286 -2.77 -17.57 -14.52
CA LYS A 286 -2.60 -18.38 -15.72
C LYS A 286 -3.94 -18.86 -16.23
N THR A 287 -4.22 -18.70 -17.54
CA THR A 287 -5.47 -19.10 -18.16
C THR A 287 -5.36 -20.41 -18.94
N VAL A 288 -6.47 -21.15 -19.02
CA VAL A 288 -6.52 -22.44 -19.77
C VAL A 288 -6.45 -22.22 -21.29
N GLY A 289 -6.81 -21.01 -21.74
CA GLY A 289 -6.82 -20.61 -23.16
C GLY A 289 -6.31 -19.18 -23.31
N PRO A 290 -6.72 -18.46 -24.34
CA PRO A 290 -6.36 -17.05 -24.49
C PRO A 290 -6.73 -16.23 -23.23
N ALA A 291 -5.81 -15.40 -22.79
CA ALA A 291 -6.04 -14.56 -21.62
C ALA A 291 -7.13 -13.51 -21.90
N GLY A 292 -8.02 -13.33 -20.95
CA GLY A 292 -9.13 -12.38 -21.03
C GLY A 292 -9.83 -12.24 -19.70
N LEU A 293 -10.69 -11.24 -19.58
CA LEU A 293 -11.59 -11.11 -18.45
C LEU A 293 -12.65 -12.22 -18.52
N PHE A 294 -12.92 -12.85 -17.37
CA PHE A 294 -13.82 -14.03 -17.23
C PHE A 294 -13.36 -15.28 -17.99
N ALA A 295 -12.06 -15.41 -18.22
CA ALA A 295 -11.47 -16.62 -18.78
C ALA A 295 -11.22 -17.67 -17.68
N SER A 296 -11.35 -18.96 -18.03
CA SER A 296 -11.02 -20.05 -17.09
C SER A 296 -9.55 -20.04 -16.74
N THR A 297 -9.25 -20.19 -15.43
CA THR A 297 -7.90 -20.22 -14.90
C THR A 297 -7.37 -21.65 -14.74
N THR A 298 -6.06 -21.80 -14.63
CA THR A 298 -5.42 -23.07 -14.22
C THR A 298 -5.39 -23.25 -12.71
N GLY A 299 -5.83 -22.25 -11.92
CA GLY A 299 -5.68 -22.22 -10.48
C GLY A 299 -4.29 -21.81 -10.00
N SER A 300 -3.46 -21.21 -10.88
CA SER A 300 -2.09 -20.79 -10.55
C SER A 300 -1.83 -19.37 -11.00
N SER A 301 -1.04 -18.64 -10.23
CA SER A 301 -0.45 -17.35 -10.62
C SER A 301 0.66 -17.53 -11.67
N ASP A 302 1.05 -16.44 -12.33
CA ASP A 302 2.22 -16.46 -13.24
C ASP A 302 3.49 -16.07 -12.49
N ASP A 303 4.04 -17.04 -11.78
CA ASP A 303 5.29 -16.98 -11.04
C ASP A 303 6.55 -16.99 -11.93
N ILE A 304 6.40 -17.15 -13.25
CA ILE A 304 7.50 -17.08 -14.22
C ILE A 304 7.71 -15.63 -14.67
N THR A 305 6.66 -14.99 -15.15
CA THR A 305 6.73 -13.58 -15.58
C THR A 305 6.98 -12.66 -14.39
N PHE A 306 6.38 -12.96 -13.25
CA PHE A 306 6.46 -12.19 -12.01
C PHE A 306 7.14 -12.99 -10.88
N SER A 307 8.33 -13.50 -11.17
CA SER A 307 9.05 -14.40 -10.27
C SER A 307 9.55 -13.73 -8.98
N ILE A 308 9.66 -12.41 -8.94
CA ILE A 308 10.10 -11.67 -7.74
C ILE A 308 8.99 -11.68 -6.68
N ASP A 309 7.74 -11.59 -7.11
CA ASP A 309 6.57 -11.41 -6.23
C ASP A 309 5.64 -12.65 -6.27
N ASP A 310 6.15 -13.80 -6.60
CA ASP A 310 5.41 -15.08 -6.65
C ASP A 310 4.07 -14.99 -7.41
N GLY A 311 4.07 -14.22 -8.52
CA GLY A 311 2.88 -14.01 -9.36
C GLY A 311 1.88 -12.97 -8.82
N THR A 312 2.21 -12.27 -7.75
CA THR A 312 1.43 -11.15 -7.19
C THR A 312 2.25 -9.85 -7.30
N PRO A 313 2.46 -9.34 -8.53
CA PRO A 313 3.44 -8.29 -8.79
C PRO A 313 3.08 -6.99 -8.10
N LEU A 314 4.05 -6.39 -7.41
CA LEU A 314 3.97 -5.00 -7.00
C LEU A 314 3.82 -4.07 -8.21
N TYR A 315 3.25 -2.89 -8.03
CA TYR A 315 2.91 -1.99 -9.15
C TYR A 315 4.13 -1.66 -10.02
N TYR A 316 5.29 -1.37 -9.44
CA TYR A 316 6.52 -1.15 -10.21
C TYR A 316 6.88 -2.34 -11.11
N ASN A 317 6.62 -3.57 -10.65
CA ASN A 317 6.91 -4.78 -11.41
C ASN A 317 5.88 -5.02 -12.52
N VAL A 318 4.62 -4.65 -12.30
CA VAL A 318 3.61 -4.60 -13.39
C VAL A 318 4.10 -3.67 -14.50
N LEU A 319 4.55 -2.46 -14.15
CA LEU A 319 5.07 -1.47 -15.13
C LEU A 319 6.29 -2.01 -15.88
N ASN A 320 7.23 -2.65 -15.20
CA ASN A 320 8.43 -3.23 -15.81
C ASN A 320 8.11 -4.34 -16.82
N LYS A 321 6.94 -4.97 -16.73
CA LYS A 321 6.52 -6.08 -17.58
C LYS A 321 5.47 -5.70 -18.63
N MET A 322 5.05 -4.43 -18.72
CA MET A 322 3.99 -3.96 -19.64
C MET A 322 4.18 -4.39 -21.09
N SER A 323 5.42 -4.50 -21.57
CA SER A 323 5.72 -4.90 -22.95
C SER A 323 5.32 -6.34 -23.30
N PHE A 324 5.07 -7.18 -22.30
CA PHE A 324 4.58 -8.56 -22.50
C PHE A 324 3.07 -8.66 -22.62
N PHE A 325 2.34 -7.54 -22.50
CA PHE A 325 0.90 -7.54 -22.34
C PHE A 325 0.20 -6.55 -23.27
N ASN A 326 -1.07 -6.85 -23.58
CA ASN A 326 -2.03 -5.89 -24.09
C ASN A 326 -2.78 -5.26 -22.91
N GLN A 327 -2.90 -3.93 -22.93
CA GLN A 327 -3.55 -3.15 -21.88
C GLN A 327 -5.04 -2.96 -22.20
N HIS A 328 -5.88 -3.08 -21.18
CA HIS A 328 -7.33 -2.90 -21.26
C HIS A 328 -7.82 -2.10 -20.05
N CYS A 329 -9.01 -1.50 -20.19
CA CYS A 329 -9.72 -0.87 -19.07
C CYS A 329 -11.16 -1.37 -19.05
N ASP A 330 -11.64 -1.82 -17.90
CA ASP A 330 -13.06 -2.09 -17.68
C ASP A 330 -13.75 -0.81 -17.18
N ASN A 331 -14.44 -0.14 -18.07
CA ASN A 331 -15.17 1.10 -17.76
C ASN A 331 -16.30 0.90 -16.74
N GLN A 332 -16.87 -0.31 -16.64
CA GLN A 332 -17.90 -0.63 -15.66
C GLN A 332 -17.32 -0.72 -14.25
N SER A 333 -16.26 -1.48 -14.10
CA SER A 333 -15.59 -1.71 -12.80
C SER A 333 -14.57 -0.64 -12.43
N LYS A 334 -14.24 0.27 -13.38
CA LYS A 334 -13.29 1.38 -13.23
C LYS A 334 -11.85 0.94 -12.90
N VAL A 335 -11.44 -0.20 -13.43
CA VAL A 335 -10.09 -0.74 -13.20
C VAL A 335 -9.45 -1.27 -14.47
N PRO A 336 -8.11 -1.15 -14.60
CA PRO A 336 -7.38 -1.71 -15.72
C PRO A 336 -7.13 -3.22 -15.52
N TYR A 337 -6.82 -3.88 -16.64
CA TYR A 337 -6.31 -5.24 -16.66
C TYR A 337 -5.42 -5.49 -17.86
N LEU A 338 -4.57 -6.51 -17.77
CA LEU A 338 -3.66 -6.91 -18.83
C LEU A 338 -3.99 -8.30 -19.33
N THR A 339 -3.79 -8.53 -20.63
CA THR A 339 -3.83 -9.86 -21.24
C THR A 339 -2.52 -10.13 -21.94
N GLY A 340 -1.98 -11.32 -21.77
CA GLY A 340 -0.68 -11.69 -22.34
C GLY A 340 -0.65 -11.53 -23.86
N ALA A 341 0.40 -10.89 -24.36
CA ALA A 341 0.66 -10.73 -25.79
C ALA A 341 1.41 -11.94 -26.37
N GLY A 342 1.38 -12.14 -27.68
CA GLY A 342 2.17 -13.17 -28.35
C GLY A 342 1.85 -14.61 -27.95
N GLY A 343 0.66 -14.86 -27.37
CA GLY A 343 0.24 -16.19 -26.92
C GLY A 343 0.55 -16.49 -25.47
N LEU A 344 1.04 -15.53 -24.69
CA LEU A 344 1.19 -15.64 -23.24
C LEU A 344 -0.20 -15.77 -22.58
N GLN A 345 -0.41 -16.89 -21.89
CA GLN A 345 -1.71 -17.21 -21.25
C GLN A 345 -1.74 -16.66 -19.82
N THR A 346 -1.58 -15.35 -19.68
CA THR A 346 -1.56 -14.66 -18.38
C THR A 346 -2.50 -13.46 -18.41
N PHE A 347 -3.39 -13.42 -17.43
CA PHE A 347 -4.23 -12.28 -17.10
C PHE A 347 -3.65 -11.58 -15.88
N VAL A 348 -3.68 -10.25 -15.84
CA VAL A 348 -3.29 -9.48 -14.65
C VAL A 348 -4.35 -8.43 -14.38
N SER A 349 -4.90 -8.43 -13.16
CA SER A 349 -5.71 -7.33 -12.64
C SER A 349 -4.85 -6.47 -11.71
N TYR A 350 -4.92 -5.15 -11.86
CA TYR A 350 -4.14 -4.20 -11.07
C TYR A 350 -4.85 -2.86 -10.97
N ASP A 351 -4.27 -1.92 -10.22
CA ASP A 351 -4.68 -0.51 -10.21
C ASP A 351 -3.63 0.35 -10.90
N ASP A 352 -4.07 1.40 -11.60
CA ASP A 352 -3.24 2.45 -12.18
C ASP A 352 -3.68 3.83 -11.66
N GLU A 353 -3.04 4.89 -12.10
CA GLU A 353 -3.36 6.26 -11.68
C GLU A 353 -4.82 6.63 -11.97
N HIS A 354 -5.39 6.10 -13.07
CA HIS A 354 -6.80 6.37 -13.40
C HIS A 354 -7.73 5.70 -12.41
N SER A 355 -7.57 4.41 -12.14
CA SER A 355 -8.43 3.68 -11.20
C SER A 355 -8.27 4.17 -9.76
N ILE A 356 -7.05 4.54 -9.36
CA ILE A 356 -6.79 5.17 -8.06
C ILE A 356 -7.48 6.53 -7.96
N GLY A 357 -7.47 7.34 -9.02
CA GLY A 357 -8.21 8.61 -9.09
C GLY A 357 -9.73 8.43 -8.94
N GLU A 358 -10.32 7.43 -9.60
CA GLU A 358 -11.75 7.09 -9.48
C GLU A 358 -12.09 6.64 -8.04
N LYS A 359 -11.25 5.82 -7.40
CA LYS A 359 -11.43 5.39 -6.01
C LYS A 359 -11.25 6.56 -5.03
N ALA A 360 -10.29 7.43 -5.26
CA ALA A 360 -10.09 8.63 -4.45
C ALA A 360 -11.30 9.58 -4.54
N GLN A 361 -11.84 9.79 -5.72
CA GLN A 361 -13.06 10.59 -5.91
C GLN A 361 -14.26 9.93 -5.20
N TYR A 362 -14.41 8.61 -5.30
CA TYR A 362 -15.44 7.86 -4.57
C TYR A 362 -15.34 8.07 -3.05
N ILE A 363 -14.13 8.07 -2.48
CA ILE A 363 -13.88 8.35 -1.05
C ILE A 363 -14.38 9.75 -0.67
N VAL A 364 -14.10 10.76 -1.51
CA VAL A 364 -14.52 12.13 -1.29
C VAL A 364 -16.06 12.24 -1.36
N ASP A 365 -16.67 11.70 -2.42
CA ASP A 365 -18.10 11.80 -2.69
C ASP A 365 -18.98 11.10 -1.64
N ASN A 366 -18.46 10.02 -1.04
CA ASN A 366 -19.14 9.24 0.00
C ASN A 366 -18.75 9.66 1.43
N ASN A 367 -18.00 10.75 1.62
CA ASN A 367 -17.53 11.25 2.91
C ASN A 367 -16.79 10.18 3.74
N LEU A 368 -16.11 9.25 3.08
CA LEU A 368 -15.29 8.27 3.77
C LEU A 368 -14.06 8.93 4.40
N ARG A 369 -13.46 8.27 5.39
CA ARG A 369 -12.30 8.79 6.11
C ARG A 369 -11.09 8.96 5.21
N GLY A 370 -10.80 7.99 4.34
CA GLY A 370 -9.64 8.02 3.47
C GLY A 370 -9.36 6.68 2.80
N ALA A 371 -8.10 6.41 2.52
CA ALA A 371 -7.62 5.19 1.89
C ALA A 371 -6.67 4.41 2.79
N ILE A 372 -6.67 3.07 2.66
CA ILE A 372 -5.57 2.23 3.08
C ILE A 372 -4.83 1.71 1.84
N ILE A 373 -3.53 1.60 1.94
CA ILE A 373 -2.65 1.16 0.84
C ILE A 373 -2.00 -0.16 1.24
N TRP A 374 -2.25 -1.23 0.49
CA TRP A 374 -1.44 -2.43 0.50
C TRP A 374 -0.65 -2.47 -0.80
N GLU A 375 0.64 -2.28 -0.84
CA GLU A 375 1.52 -1.78 0.20
C GLU A 375 2.43 -0.68 -0.40
N ILE A 376 2.97 0.20 0.43
CA ILE A 376 3.55 1.45 -0.06
C ILE A 376 4.75 1.27 -0.98
N THR A 377 5.56 0.21 -0.81
CA THR A 377 6.78 0.03 -1.59
C THR A 377 6.51 -0.31 -3.05
N GLY A 378 5.27 -0.80 -3.34
CA GLY A 378 4.83 -1.12 -4.69
C GLY A 378 4.79 0.06 -5.65
N ASP A 379 4.62 1.28 -5.13
CA ASP A 379 4.49 2.51 -5.92
C ASP A 379 5.82 3.29 -6.08
N TYR A 380 6.91 2.84 -5.44
CA TYR A 380 8.22 3.46 -5.59
C TYR A 380 8.87 3.05 -6.92
N ILE A 381 8.66 3.88 -7.93
CA ILE A 381 9.12 3.63 -9.30
C ILE A 381 10.57 4.10 -9.44
N GLU A 382 11.43 3.26 -10.00
CA GLU A 382 12.79 3.62 -10.32
C GLU A 382 12.89 4.33 -11.68
N THR A 383 13.91 5.16 -11.87
CA THR A 383 14.18 5.83 -13.15
C THR A 383 14.39 4.84 -14.31
N PHE A 384 14.94 3.69 -14.01
CA PHE A 384 14.95 2.46 -14.81
C PHE A 384 15.21 1.28 -13.87
N SER A 385 14.81 0.10 -14.25
CA SER A 385 14.89 -1.10 -13.41
C SER A 385 16.30 -1.32 -12.84
N ASN A 386 16.40 -1.47 -11.52
CA ASN A 386 17.64 -1.61 -10.74
C ASN A 386 18.58 -0.38 -10.80
N SER A 387 18.05 0.81 -11.01
CA SER A 387 18.84 2.05 -10.94
C SER A 387 19.22 2.44 -9.52
N GLY A 388 18.46 2.01 -8.52
CA GLY A 388 18.56 2.48 -7.13
C GLY A 388 18.14 3.95 -6.96
N VAL A 389 17.48 4.55 -7.96
CA VAL A 389 17.07 5.96 -7.95
C VAL A 389 15.56 6.05 -8.15
N ILE A 390 14.86 6.51 -7.12
CA ILE A 390 13.40 6.70 -7.15
C ILE A 390 13.05 7.85 -8.10
N ALA A 391 12.16 7.57 -9.06
CA ALA A 391 11.60 8.55 -9.99
C ALA A 391 10.32 9.19 -9.45
N GLY A 392 9.52 8.46 -8.66
CA GLY A 392 8.28 8.97 -8.08
C GLY A 392 7.39 7.88 -7.49
N THR A 393 6.23 8.32 -7.02
CA THR A 393 5.18 7.50 -6.40
C THR A 393 3.82 7.86 -6.99
N PRO A 394 3.55 7.49 -8.27
CA PRO A 394 2.42 8.04 -9.04
C PRO A 394 1.04 7.70 -8.46
N LEU A 395 0.86 6.54 -7.84
CA LEU A 395 -0.43 6.15 -7.24
C LEU A 395 -0.70 6.97 -5.97
N ALA A 396 0.30 7.12 -5.08
CA ALA A 396 0.19 7.97 -3.90
C ALA A 396 0.03 9.45 -4.26
N ASP A 397 0.72 9.93 -5.31
CA ASP A 397 0.55 11.28 -5.84
C ASP A 397 -0.89 11.52 -6.32
N THR A 398 -1.48 10.55 -7.00
CA THR A 398 -2.87 10.61 -7.47
C THR A 398 -3.85 10.69 -6.30
N LEU A 399 -3.72 9.84 -5.29
CA LEU A 399 -4.54 9.92 -4.07
C LEU A 399 -4.50 11.31 -3.45
N ASN A 400 -3.29 11.82 -3.21
CA ASN A 400 -3.10 13.13 -2.56
C ASN A 400 -3.63 14.29 -3.41
N SER A 401 -3.49 14.24 -4.73
CA SER A 401 -4.01 15.27 -5.64
C SER A 401 -5.53 15.41 -5.56
N VAL A 402 -6.26 14.29 -5.45
CA VAL A 402 -7.72 14.29 -5.31
C VAL A 402 -8.14 14.72 -3.90
N PHE A 403 -7.49 14.18 -2.87
CA PHE A 403 -7.88 14.44 -1.49
C PHE A 403 -7.69 15.88 -1.05
N CYS A 404 -6.67 16.57 -1.55
CA CYS A 404 -6.37 17.94 -1.12
C CYS A 404 -6.86 19.01 -2.08
N ASN A 405 -7.59 18.66 -3.16
CA ASN A 405 -7.98 19.62 -4.20
C ASN A 405 -6.80 20.51 -4.62
N THR A 406 -5.58 20.03 -4.48
CA THR A 406 -4.47 20.68 -5.09
C THR A 406 -4.67 20.48 -6.59
N ILE A 407 -5.14 21.54 -7.27
CA ILE A 407 -4.93 21.64 -8.71
C ILE A 407 -3.45 21.25 -8.88
N PRO A 408 -3.10 20.20 -9.62
CA PRO A 408 -1.72 19.98 -9.94
C PRO A 408 -1.26 21.32 -10.51
N THR A 409 -0.34 22.00 -9.85
CA THR A 409 0.42 23.05 -10.54
C THR A 409 0.95 22.29 -11.72
N SER A 410 0.40 22.56 -12.89
CA SER A 410 0.56 21.79 -14.09
C SER A 410 2.05 21.66 -14.43
N THR A 411 2.73 20.79 -13.75
CA THR A 411 3.63 19.90 -14.40
C THR A 411 2.68 18.89 -15.03
N SER A 412 2.27 19.20 -16.27
CA SER A 412 1.81 18.17 -17.17
C SER A 412 2.84 17.06 -17.06
N VAL A 413 2.52 16.01 -16.31
CA VAL A 413 3.10 14.72 -16.56
C VAL A 413 2.45 14.33 -17.89
N SER A 414 2.98 14.86 -18.96
CA SER A 414 3.04 14.17 -20.22
C SER A 414 3.46 12.75 -19.84
N PRO A 415 2.83 11.70 -20.38
CA PRO A 415 3.26 10.32 -20.11
C PRO A 415 4.77 10.38 -20.11
N ILE A 416 5.43 9.92 -19.05
CA ILE A 416 6.86 10.10 -18.83
C ILE A 416 7.52 9.70 -20.14
N GLN A 417 7.73 10.64 -21.01
CA GLN A 417 8.65 10.47 -22.12
C GLN A 417 9.97 10.45 -21.40
N PHE A 418 10.40 9.24 -21.06
CA PHE A 418 11.79 9.01 -20.75
C PHE A 418 12.56 9.78 -21.83
N ASN A 419 13.24 10.84 -21.45
CA ASN A 419 14.06 11.59 -22.38
C ASN A 419 15.22 10.67 -22.78
N LYS A 420 14.87 9.68 -23.60
CA LYS A 420 15.81 8.77 -24.21
C LYS A 420 16.79 9.61 -24.98
N LYS A 421 18.01 9.64 -24.51
CA LYS A 421 19.07 10.29 -25.25
C LYS A 421 19.50 9.38 -26.39
N LEU A 422 19.28 9.83 -27.61
CA LEU A 422 19.74 9.11 -28.79
C LEU A 422 21.27 8.97 -28.74
N LEU A 423 21.75 7.74 -28.66
CA LEU A 423 23.19 7.45 -28.68
C LEU A 423 23.72 7.39 -30.12
N LYS A 424 23.02 6.67 -31.01
CA LYS A 424 23.44 6.53 -32.41
C LYS A 424 22.29 6.10 -33.31
N VAL A 425 22.43 6.36 -34.60
CA VAL A 425 21.55 5.87 -35.66
C VAL A 425 22.36 4.95 -36.56
N THR A 426 21.86 3.73 -36.83
CA THR A 426 22.53 2.76 -37.70
C THR A 426 21.60 2.24 -38.79
N ASP A 427 22.17 1.72 -39.87
CA ASP A 427 21.46 0.89 -40.82
C ASP A 427 21.19 -0.52 -40.24
N LEU A 428 20.50 -1.38 -40.96
CA LEU A 428 20.20 -2.74 -40.52
C LEU A 428 21.44 -3.65 -40.39
N LEU A 429 22.60 -3.20 -40.85
CA LEU A 429 23.89 -3.89 -40.71
C LEU A 429 24.73 -3.31 -39.56
N GLY A 430 24.16 -2.39 -38.76
CA GLY A 430 24.83 -1.79 -37.59
C GLY A 430 25.82 -0.68 -37.91
N ARG A 431 25.93 -0.21 -39.16
CA ARG A 431 26.82 0.89 -39.57
C ARG A 431 26.16 2.24 -39.28
N GLU A 432 26.86 3.16 -38.64
CA GLU A 432 26.34 4.51 -38.39
C GLU A 432 26.02 5.22 -39.71
N THR A 433 24.84 5.83 -39.81
CA THR A 433 24.36 6.49 -40.99
C THR A 433 23.36 7.60 -40.67
N LYS A 434 23.30 8.60 -41.55
CA LYS A 434 22.24 9.61 -41.56
C LYS A 434 21.38 9.50 -42.83
N GLY A 435 21.42 8.35 -43.52
CA GLY A 435 20.70 8.17 -44.78
C GLY A 435 19.20 8.21 -44.61
N THR A 436 18.52 8.66 -45.68
CA THR A 436 17.05 8.70 -45.79
C THR A 436 16.56 7.60 -46.73
N ASN A 437 15.25 7.33 -46.77
CA ASN A 437 14.61 6.34 -47.64
C ASN A 437 15.02 4.88 -47.40
N GLN A 438 15.52 4.57 -46.22
CA GLN A 438 15.86 3.21 -45.78
C GLN A 438 15.49 3.00 -44.30
N PRO A 439 15.29 1.76 -43.82
CA PRO A 439 15.08 1.48 -42.41
C PRO A 439 16.32 1.79 -41.60
N LEU A 440 16.16 2.62 -40.55
CA LEU A 440 17.21 3.00 -39.62
C LEU A 440 16.86 2.50 -38.22
N LEU A 441 17.88 2.12 -37.47
CA LEU A 441 17.79 1.77 -36.06
C LEU A 441 18.31 2.92 -35.21
N TYR A 442 17.40 3.52 -34.42
CA TYR A 442 17.70 4.55 -33.45
C TYR A 442 17.97 3.88 -32.10
N ILE A 443 19.19 3.95 -31.63
CA ILE A 443 19.66 3.30 -30.41
C ILE A 443 19.77 4.36 -29.33
N TYR A 444 19.08 4.16 -28.20
CA TYR A 444 19.00 5.09 -27.09
C TYR A 444 19.85 4.64 -25.90
N ASP A 445 20.11 5.53 -24.96
CA ASP A 445 20.94 5.31 -23.77
C ASP A 445 20.30 4.36 -22.75
N ASP A 446 18.97 4.15 -22.83
CA ASP A 446 18.23 3.17 -22.04
C ASP A 446 18.27 1.74 -22.64
N GLY A 447 19.06 1.53 -23.71
CA GLY A 447 19.16 0.24 -24.41
C GLY A 447 18.02 -0.05 -25.39
N THR A 448 17.02 0.82 -25.50
CA THR A 448 15.94 0.63 -26.48
C THR A 448 16.40 0.94 -27.89
N VAL A 449 15.78 0.21 -28.86
CA VAL A 449 16.07 0.37 -30.28
C VAL A 449 14.74 0.59 -31.02
N GLU A 450 14.61 1.76 -31.65
CA GLU A 450 13.45 2.07 -32.51
C GLU A 450 13.80 1.93 -33.97
N LYS A 451 12.97 1.24 -34.76
CA LYS A 451 13.10 1.18 -36.21
C LYS A 451 12.26 2.27 -36.85
N LYS A 452 12.90 3.19 -37.58
CA LYS A 452 12.21 4.27 -38.31
C LYS A 452 12.60 4.28 -39.79
N ILE A 453 11.67 4.72 -40.64
CA ILE A 453 11.93 5.02 -42.07
C ILE A 453 11.59 6.50 -42.23
N ILE A 454 12.60 7.31 -42.56
CA ILE A 454 12.40 8.72 -42.90
C ILE A 454 12.29 8.77 -44.43
N LEU A 455 11.13 9.15 -44.91
CA LEU A 455 10.88 9.40 -46.33
C LEU A 455 11.05 10.88 -46.61
N GLU A 456 11.85 11.22 -47.61
CA GLU A 456 11.95 12.59 -48.17
C GLU A 456 11.03 12.78 -49.36
#